data_88fb414ef530f631179d68a7fd5ea165
#
_entry.id   88fb414ef530f631179d68a7fd5ea165
#
_cell.length_a   1.000
_cell.length_b   1.000
_cell.length_c   1.000
_cell.angle_alpha   90.00
_cell.angle_beta   90.00
_cell.angle_gamma   90.00
#
_symmetry.space_group_name_H-M   'P 1'
#
loop_
_entity.id
_entity.type
_entity.pdbx_description
1 polymer ?
#
loop_
_entity_poly.entity_id
_entity_poly.type
_entity_poly.pdbx_seq_one_letter_code
_entity_poly.pdbx_strand_id
1 'polypeptide(L)'
;MDMDPQTIKAVWGFNGTERPGAVYLASVLATHAQKGLPAFGIYGHDVQEADDTSIPEDVKEKLLRFGRAAVAAASMRGKSYLQIGSVTMGIGGSIIDSDFIESYLGMRVESVDEVEIIRRMTEGIYDHEEFEKALKWAKETCKIGWDKNPEELQFSPEKKEEQFEFVVKMAVIIKELMNGCDNLDPKFSEEAIGHNALAAGFQGQRQWTDFYPNGDFAEAVLNTSFDWNGAREPYILATENDVLNGLGMLFMKLLTNRAQTVSYTHLRAHETRSNL
;
A
#
# COMPACT_ATOMS: atom_id res chain seq x y z
N MET A 1 16.47 26.68 14.08
CA MET A 1 15.46 26.73 13.02
C MET A 1 16.05 26.67 11.61
N ASP A 2 17.28 26.29 11.50
CA ASP A 2 18.02 26.19 10.22
C ASP A 2 17.80 24.81 9.54
N MET A 3 16.77 24.08 9.98
CA MET A 3 16.36 22.82 9.35
C MET A 3 15.46 23.08 8.14
N ASP A 4 15.57 22.21 7.16
CA ASP A 4 14.64 22.19 6.04
C ASP A 4 13.18 22.22 6.56
N PRO A 5 12.32 23.10 6.04
CA PRO A 5 10.91 23.16 6.41
C PRO A 5 10.18 21.82 6.26
N GLN A 6 10.59 20.99 5.31
CA GLN A 6 10.02 19.66 5.07
C GLN A 6 10.46 18.60 6.10
N THR A 7 11.43 18.89 6.95
CA THR A 7 11.86 17.97 8.01
C THR A 7 10.73 17.76 9.03
N ILE A 8 10.38 16.51 9.29
CA ILE A 8 9.40 16.17 10.34
C ILE A 8 10.08 16.34 11.69
N LYS A 9 9.52 17.19 12.54
CA LYS A 9 10.17 17.67 13.79
C LYS A 9 9.35 17.35 15.01
N ALA A 10 10.03 16.88 16.07
CA ALA A 10 9.52 16.91 17.42
C ALA A 10 10.48 17.63 18.36
N VAL A 11 9.94 18.21 19.41
CA VAL A 11 10.71 18.82 20.49
C VAL A 11 10.42 18.02 21.74
N TRP A 12 11.45 17.46 22.35
CA TRP A 12 11.34 16.77 23.62
C TRP A 12 11.77 17.69 24.77
N GLY A 13 10.87 17.96 25.69
CA GLY A 13 11.09 18.76 26.87
C GLY A 13 11.07 17.92 28.15
N PHE A 14 12.01 18.19 29.04
CA PHE A 14 12.02 17.58 30.36
C PHE A 14 10.91 18.21 31.23
N ASN A 15 10.07 17.39 31.83
CA ASN A 15 9.03 17.85 32.76
C ASN A 15 9.55 17.77 34.21
N GLY A 16 10.33 18.75 34.63
CA GLY A 16 11.00 18.71 35.93
C GLY A 16 10.79 19.96 36.78
N THR A 17 10.98 19.81 38.10
CA THR A 17 10.77 20.87 39.09
C THR A 17 11.77 22.02 38.99
N GLU A 18 13.04 21.72 38.76
CA GLU A 18 14.12 22.71 38.78
C GLU A 18 14.64 23.08 37.38
N ARG A 19 14.26 22.36 36.36
CA ARG A 19 14.65 22.59 34.96
C ARG A 19 13.44 23.05 34.18
N PRO A 20 13.45 24.24 33.58
CA PRO A 20 12.28 24.79 32.89
C PRO A 20 12.04 24.17 31.52
N GLY A 21 12.18 22.84 31.38
CA GLY A 21 12.07 22.13 30.13
C GLY A 21 10.72 22.29 29.44
N ALA A 22 9.64 22.26 30.22
CA ALA A 22 8.29 22.49 29.68
C ALA A 22 8.11 23.91 29.15
N VAL A 23 8.72 24.93 29.79
CA VAL A 23 8.69 26.33 29.33
C VAL A 23 9.46 26.48 28.01
N TYR A 24 10.64 25.88 27.91
CA TYR A 24 11.41 25.90 26.68
C TYR A 24 10.69 25.13 25.53
N LEU A 25 10.09 23.99 25.84
CA LEU A 25 9.27 23.24 24.89
C LEU A 25 8.15 24.12 24.33
N ALA A 26 7.37 24.76 25.21
CA ALA A 26 6.28 25.67 24.84
C ALA A 26 6.79 26.84 23.98
N SER A 27 7.92 27.45 24.34
CA SER A 27 8.54 28.57 23.61
C SER A 27 8.99 28.11 22.18
N VAL A 28 9.61 26.95 22.04
CA VAL A 28 10.02 26.42 20.75
C VAL A 28 8.82 26.10 19.88
N LEU A 29 7.80 25.44 20.43
CA LEU A 29 6.56 25.14 19.71
C LEU A 29 5.83 26.40 19.24
N ALA A 30 5.73 27.42 20.14
CA ALA A 30 5.12 28.70 19.79
C ALA A 30 5.89 29.40 18.64
N THR A 31 7.21 29.35 18.68
CA THR A 31 8.04 29.93 17.61
C THR A 31 7.84 29.21 16.27
N HIS A 32 7.69 27.88 16.28
CA HIS A 32 7.36 27.12 15.08
C HIS A 32 5.97 27.49 14.55
N ALA A 33 4.97 27.56 15.45
CA ALA A 33 3.61 27.93 15.09
C ALA A 33 3.53 29.35 14.47
N GLN A 34 4.25 30.33 15.02
CA GLN A 34 4.31 31.67 14.46
C GLN A 34 4.88 31.71 13.04
N LYS A 35 5.72 30.74 12.68
CA LYS A 35 6.31 30.61 11.34
C LYS A 35 5.53 29.69 10.42
N GLY A 36 4.38 29.15 10.87
CA GLY A 36 3.61 28.17 10.11
C GLY A 36 4.32 26.83 9.92
N LEU A 37 5.33 26.51 10.74
CA LEU A 37 6.08 25.27 10.65
C LEU A 37 5.54 24.24 11.64
N PRO A 38 5.14 23.03 11.17
CA PRO A 38 4.67 21.99 12.07
C PRO A 38 5.80 21.47 12.96
N ALA A 39 5.49 21.29 14.25
CA ALA A 39 6.36 20.61 15.21
C ALA A 39 5.52 19.95 16.29
N PHE A 40 5.98 18.80 16.80
CA PHE A 40 5.27 18.00 17.80
C PHE A 40 5.98 18.12 19.16
N GLY A 41 5.19 18.28 20.23
CA GLY A 41 5.73 18.33 21.60
C GLY A 41 5.71 16.95 22.25
N ILE A 42 6.82 16.58 22.88
CA ILE A 42 6.95 15.35 23.67
C ILE A 42 7.45 15.70 25.06
N TYR A 43 6.71 15.32 26.10
CA TYR A 43 7.09 15.50 27.51
C TYR A 43 6.39 14.46 28.38
N GLY A 44 6.93 14.21 29.57
CA GLY A 44 6.39 13.26 30.53
C GLY A 44 5.09 13.76 31.15
N HIS A 45 4.20 12.84 31.53
CA HIS A 45 2.99 13.14 32.25
C HIS A 45 3.31 13.65 33.69
N ASP A 46 4.21 12.94 34.36
CA ASP A 46 4.60 13.23 35.74
C ASP A 46 5.81 14.17 35.79
N VAL A 47 5.90 14.92 36.86
CA VAL A 47 7.03 15.81 37.13
C VAL A 47 8.20 15.00 37.69
N GLN A 48 9.37 15.14 37.06
CA GLN A 48 10.61 14.48 37.48
C GLN A 48 11.46 15.38 38.36
N GLU A 49 12.13 14.82 39.36
CA GLU A 49 13.13 15.52 40.13
C GLU A 49 14.37 15.84 39.29
N ALA A 50 15.11 16.88 39.69
CA ALA A 50 16.21 17.41 38.88
C ALA A 50 17.36 16.41 38.63
N ASP A 51 17.57 15.49 39.55
CA ASP A 51 18.59 14.43 39.49
C ASP A 51 18.11 13.14 38.80
N ASP A 52 16.81 13.01 38.51
CA ASP A 52 16.26 11.89 37.73
C ASP A 52 16.58 12.10 36.25
N THR A 53 17.49 11.28 35.75
CA THR A 53 17.92 11.27 34.34
C THR A 53 17.25 10.16 33.52
N SER A 54 16.31 9.44 34.13
CA SER A 54 15.58 8.37 33.42
C SER A 54 14.65 8.96 32.34
N ILE A 55 14.32 8.14 31.36
CA ILE A 55 13.27 8.48 30.38
C ILE A 55 12.00 7.78 30.84
N PRO A 56 10.95 8.55 31.24
CA PRO A 56 9.67 7.95 31.64
C PRO A 56 9.07 7.06 30.53
N GLU A 57 8.32 6.05 30.92
CA GLU A 57 7.78 5.08 29.96
C GLU A 57 6.80 5.73 28.96
N ASP A 58 5.97 6.67 29.43
CA ASP A 58 5.06 7.42 28.55
C ASP A 58 5.81 8.31 27.54
N VAL A 59 7.01 8.80 27.90
CA VAL A 59 7.89 9.54 26.97
C VAL A 59 8.48 8.60 25.95
N LYS A 60 8.92 7.41 26.35
CA LYS A 60 9.41 6.39 25.40
C LYS A 60 8.34 6.00 24.39
N GLU A 61 7.11 5.77 24.85
CA GLU A 61 5.98 5.48 23.98
C GLU A 61 5.71 6.61 22.97
N LYS A 62 5.73 7.86 23.44
CA LYS A 62 5.53 9.05 22.59
C LYS A 62 6.64 9.19 21.55
N LEU A 63 7.90 8.96 21.94
CA LEU A 63 9.05 8.97 21.03
C LEU A 63 8.93 7.88 19.96
N LEU A 64 8.58 6.65 20.36
CA LEU A 64 8.40 5.54 19.41
C LEU A 64 7.22 5.80 18.47
N ARG A 65 6.12 6.33 18.98
CA ARG A 65 4.96 6.70 18.17
C ARG A 65 5.31 7.76 17.14
N PHE A 66 6.00 8.82 17.58
CA PHE A 66 6.47 9.88 16.69
C PHE A 66 7.42 9.31 15.63
N GLY A 67 8.40 8.51 16.03
CA GLY A 67 9.37 7.91 15.12
C GLY A 67 8.70 7.06 14.03
N ARG A 68 7.77 6.20 14.41
CA ARG A 68 7.01 5.38 13.45
C ARG A 68 6.18 6.23 12.49
N ALA A 69 5.47 7.23 13.00
CA ALA A 69 4.67 8.13 12.18
C ALA A 69 5.56 8.96 11.22
N ALA A 70 6.70 9.42 11.70
CA ALA A 70 7.64 10.19 10.90
C ALA A 70 8.25 9.37 9.76
N VAL A 71 8.65 8.12 10.03
CA VAL A 71 9.14 7.20 9.00
C VAL A 71 8.04 6.89 7.98
N ALA A 72 6.82 6.60 8.44
CA ALA A 72 5.68 6.35 7.55
C ALA A 72 5.42 7.54 6.61
N ALA A 73 5.34 8.75 7.16
CA ALA A 73 5.13 9.96 6.38
C ALA A 73 6.28 10.25 5.40
N ALA A 74 7.54 10.05 5.84
CA ALA A 74 8.70 10.24 4.98
C ALA A 74 8.77 9.22 3.83
N SER A 75 8.33 7.97 4.09
CA SER A 75 8.33 6.90 3.09
C SER A 75 7.36 7.15 1.93
N MET A 76 6.31 7.94 2.16
CA MET A 76 5.33 8.27 1.11
C MET A 76 5.83 9.35 0.14
N ARG A 77 6.73 10.24 0.58
CA ARG A 77 7.17 11.37 -0.22
C ARG A 77 7.90 10.94 -1.49
N GLY A 78 7.48 11.49 -2.62
CA GLY A 78 8.05 11.20 -3.94
C GLY A 78 7.67 9.83 -4.50
N LYS A 79 6.80 9.10 -3.82
CA LYS A 79 6.20 7.84 -4.29
C LYS A 79 4.90 8.12 -5.04
N SER A 80 4.30 7.06 -5.60
CA SER A 80 3.01 7.18 -6.28
C SER A 80 1.95 6.26 -5.69
N TYR A 81 0.70 6.61 -5.95
CA TYR A 81 -0.44 5.70 -5.98
C TYR A 81 -0.77 5.42 -7.46
N LEU A 82 -0.72 4.17 -7.87
CA LEU A 82 -0.99 3.76 -9.24
C LEU A 82 -2.44 3.30 -9.40
N GLN A 83 -3.20 4.00 -10.23
CA GLN A 83 -4.52 3.57 -10.68
C GLN A 83 -4.38 2.74 -11.95
N ILE A 84 -4.85 1.50 -11.93
CA ILE A 84 -4.96 0.64 -13.11
C ILE A 84 -6.44 0.59 -13.49
N GLY A 85 -6.78 1.29 -14.57
CA GLY A 85 -8.15 1.60 -14.93
C GLY A 85 -8.61 2.98 -14.41
N SER A 86 -9.88 3.09 -14.07
CA SER A 86 -10.53 4.35 -13.69
C SER A 86 -11.39 4.17 -12.43
N VAL A 87 -12.33 5.06 -12.23
CA VAL A 87 -13.28 5.03 -11.11
C VAL A 87 -14.29 3.92 -11.32
N THR A 88 -14.35 2.97 -10.40
CA THR A 88 -15.30 1.86 -10.46
C THR A 88 -16.72 2.34 -10.21
N MET A 89 -17.57 2.21 -11.21
CA MET A 89 -19.01 2.52 -11.15
C MET A 89 -19.35 3.92 -10.56
N GLY A 90 -18.41 4.86 -10.53
CA GLY A 90 -18.61 6.19 -9.94
C GLY A 90 -18.75 6.19 -8.41
N ILE A 91 -18.25 5.19 -7.73
CA ILE A 91 -18.26 5.10 -6.26
C ILE A 91 -17.36 6.20 -5.68
N GLY A 92 -17.87 6.95 -4.70
CA GLY A 92 -17.15 8.07 -4.10
C GLY A 92 -15.80 7.70 -3.47
N GLY A 93 -15.65 6.48 -2.94
CA GLY A 93 -14.39 5.97 -2.39
C GLY A 93 -13.28 5.73 -3.43
N SER A 94 -13.65 5.61 -4.70
CA SER A 94 -12.70 5.45 -5.82
C SER A 94 -12.31 6.79 -6.46
N ILE A 95 -12.98 7.88 -6.10
CA ILE A 95 -12.66 9.21 -6.62
C ILE A 95 -11.51 9.78 -5.80
N ILE A 96 -10.43 10.13 -6.48
CA ILE A 96 -9.23 10.68 -5.85
C ILE A 96 -9.07 12.16 -6.22
N ASP A 97 -8.71 12.95 -5.22
CA ASP A 97 -8.21 14.31 -5.42
C ASP A 97 -6.68 14.24 -5.43
N SER A 98 -6.09 14.34 -6.62
CA SER A 98 -4.64 14.23 -6.81
C SER A 98 -3.89 15.37 -6.11
N ASP A 99 -4.44 16.57 -6.09
CA ASP A 99 -3.82 17.74 -5.46
C ASP A 99 -3.79 17.56 -3.93
N PHE A 100 -4.83 16.97 -3.36
CA PHE A 100 -4.84 16.62 -1.95
C PHE A 100 -3.77 15.57 -1.63
N ILE A 101 -3.70 14.49 -2.41
CA ILE A 101 -2.71 13.41 -2.20
C ILE A 101 -1.28 13.95 -2.29
N GLU A 102 -0.99 14.80 -3.28
CA GLU A 102 0.32 15.39 -3.44
C GLU A 102 0.64 16.36 -2.29
N SER A 103 -0.28 17.26 -1.97
CA SER A 103 -0.05 18.30 -0.96
C SER A 103 0.11 17.75 0.46
N TYR A 104 -0.70 16.75 0.84
CA TYR A 104 -0.71 16.20 2.21
C TYR A 104 0.18 14.99 2.40
N LEU A 105 0.28 14.11 1.40
CA LEU A 105 1.04 12.87 1.51
C LEU A 105 2.38 12.94 0.77
N GLY A 106 2.55 13.91 -0.12
CA GLY A 106 3.72 14.01 -0.97
C GLY A 106 3.80 12.89 -2.01
N MET A 107 2.67 12.24 -2.30
CA MET A 107 2.56 11.16 -3.28
C MET A 107 1.95 11.69 -4.57
N ARG A 108 2.42 11.18 -5.70
CA ARG A 108 1.78 11.42 -7.00
C ARG A 108 0.65 10.42 -7.22
N VAL A 109 -0.31 10.81 -8.02
CA VAL A 109 -1.31 9.89 -8.57
C VAL A 109 -0.97 9.65 -10.03
N GLU A 110 -0.71 8.40 -10.37
CA GLU A 110 -0.42 7.98 -11.74
C GLU A 110 -1.50 7.00 -12.20
N SER A 111 -1.80 6.97 -13.48
CA SER A 111 -2.83 6.10 -14.03
C SER A 111 -2.34 5.40 -15.27
N VAL A 112 -2.66 4.12 -15.39
CA VAL A 112 -2.51 3.33 -16.62
C VAL A 112 -3.86 2.75 -17.00
N ASP A 113 -4.09 2.59 -18.29
CA ASP A 113 -5.28 1.91 -18.80
C ASP A 113 -5.18 0.41 -18.52
N GLU A 114 -6.30 -0.26 -18.24
CA GLU A 114 -6.34 -1.71 -18.04
C GLU A 114 -5.83 -2.50 -19.26
N VAL A 115 -5.95 -1.92 -20.45
CA VAL A 115 -5.44 -2.52 -21.69
C VAL A 115 -3.93 -2.71 -21.67
N GLU A 116 -3.20 -1.99 -20.83
CA GLU A 116 -1.75 -2.17 -20.66
C GLU A 116 -1.41 -3.56 -20.13
N ILE A 117 -2.24 -4.14 -19.26
CA ILE A 117 -2.08 -5.52 -18.80
C ILE A 117 -2.19 -6.47 -19.99
N ILE A 118 -3.19 -6.26 -20.85
CA ILE A 118 -3.40 -7.11 -22.04
C ILE A 118 -2.28 -6.95 -23.06
N ARG A 119 -1.81 -5.70 -23.29
CA ARG A 119 -0.66 -5.42 -24.15
C ARG A 119 0.58 -6.16 -23.66
N ARG A 120 0.90 -6.05 -22.37
CA ARG A 120 2.05 -6.74 -21.78
C ARG A 120 1.95 -8.25 -21.90
N MET A 121 0.79 -8.82 -21.66
CA MET A 121 0.56 -10.26 -21.86
C MET A 121 0.76 -10.69 -23.31
N THR A 122 0.21 -9.92 -24.25
CA THR A 122 0.20 -10.26 -25.68
C THR A 122 1.59 -10.11 -26.32
N GLU A 123 2.33 -9.07 -25.93
CA GLU A 123 3.65 -8.75 -26.45
C GLU A 123 4.79 -9.39 -25.65
N GLY A 124 4.48 -10.09 -24.55
CA GLY A 124 5.48 -10.73 -23.70
C GLY A 124 6.32 -9.74 -22.88
N ILE A 125 5.74 -8.61 -22.48
CA ILE A 125 6.42 -7.56 -21.71
C ILE A 125 6.26 -7.81 -20.20
N TYR A 126 6.90 -8.84 -19.72
CA TYR A 126 6.99 -9.21 -18.30
C TYR A 126 8.17 -10.15 -18.09
N ASP A 127 8.62 -10.32 -16.86
CA ASP A 127 9.67 -11.28 -16.52
C ASP A 127 9.12 -12.72 -16.65
N HIS A 128 9.54 -13.39 -17.71
CA HIS A 128 9.11 -14.76 -18.00
C HIS A 128 9.61 -15.76 -16.94
N GLU A 129 10.81 -15.58 -16.42
CA GLU A 129 11.36 -16.47 -15.38
C GLU A 129 10.59 -16.30 -14.07
N GLU A 130 10.26 -15.06 -13.71
CA GLU A 130 9.44 -14.77 -12.53
C GLU A 130 8.03 -15.34 -12.70
N PHE A 131 7.43 -15.21 -13.90
CA PHE A 131 6.12 -15.79 -14.19
C PHE A 131 6.11 -17.31 -14.02
N GLU A 132 7.07 -18.04 -14.61
CA GLU A 132 7.17 -19.50 -14.47
C GLU A 132 7.31 -19.93 -13.00
N LYS A 133 8.12 -19.19 -12.23
CA LYS A 133 8.27 -19.42 -10.81
C LYS A 133 6.97 -19.16 -10.03
N ALA A 134 6.27 -18.07 -10.36
CA ALA A 134 4.99 -17.70 -9.76
C ALA A 134 3.91 -18.75 -10.07
N LEU A 135 3.82 -19.20 -11.32
CA LEU A 135 2.85 -20.20 -11.75
C LEU A 135 3.07 -21.54 -11.04
N LYS A 136 4.32 -21.99 -10.99
CA LYS A 136 4.68 -23.20 -10.25
C LYS A 136 4.28 -23.10 -8.78
N TRP A 137 4.68 -22.03 -8.12
CA TRP A 137 4.34 -21.79 -6.73
C TRP A 137 2.83 -21.75 -6.49
N ALA A 138 2.09 -21.06 -7.36
CA ALA A 138 0.65 -20.95 -7.24
C ALA A 138 -0.03 -22.32 -7.37
N LYS A 139 0.40 -23.16 -8.33
CA LYS A 139 -0.11 -24.54 -8.51
C LYS A 139 0.19 -25.44 -7.30
N GLU A 140 1.32 -25.26 -6.65
CA GLU A 140 1.72 -26.05 -5.48
C GLU A 140 1.07 -25.57 -4.16
N THR A 141 0.82 -24.29 -4.03
CA THR A 141 0.42 -23.64 -2.76
C THR A 141 -1.06 -23.33 -2.69
N CYS A 142 -1.66 -22.86 -3.79
CA CYS A 142 -3.05 -22.46 -3.81
C CYS A 142 -3.96 -23.68 -3.90
N LYS A 143 -4.97 -23.72 -3.04
CA LYS A 143 -5.99 -24.77 -3.11
C LYS A 143 -7.05 -24.37 -4.13
N ILE A 144 -7.32 -25.25 -5.06
CA ILE A 144 -8.43 -25.08 -6.00
C ILE A 144 -9.73 -25.22 -5.20
N GLY A 145 -10.55 -24.16 -5.26
CA GLY A 145 -11.88 -24.16 -4.65
C GLY A 145 -12.88 -24.99 -5.45
N TRP A 146 -14.07 -25.06 -4.93
CA TRP A 146 -15.18 -25.71 -5.61
C TRP A 146 -15.98 -24.67 -6.42
N ASP A 147 -16.21 -24.99 -7.71
CA ASP A 147 -17.03 -24.19 -8.62
C ASP A 147 -18.50 -24.43 -8.29
N LYS A 148 -19.17 -23.42 -7.72
CA LYS A 148 -20.57 -23.45 -7.31
C LYS A 148 -21.55 -23.09 -8.42
N ASN A 149 -21.06 -22.74 -9.61
CA ASN A 149 -21.93 -22.44 -10.74
C ASN A 149 -22.69 -23.68 -11.20
N PRO A 150 -23.89 -23.53 -11.76
CA PRO A 150 -24.57 -24.61 -12.49
C PRO A 150 -23.63 -25.21 -13.55
N GLU A 151 -23.74 -26.51 -13.78
CA GLU A 151 -22.84 -27.26 -14.64
C GLU A 151 -22.71 -26.66 -16.05
N GLU A 152 -23.84 -26.15 -16.59
CA GLU A 152 -23.90 -25.50 -17.89
C GLU A 152 -23.16 -24.15 -17.98
N LEU A 153 -22.82 -23.56 -16.83
CA LEU A 153 -22.05 -22.29 -16.73
C LEU A 153 -20.60 -22.51 -16.30
N GLN A 154 -20.22 -23.75 -16.00
CA GLN A 154 -18.84 -24.04 -15.61
C GLN A 154 -17.95 -24.10 -16.84
N PHE A 155 -16.75 -23.50 -16.71
CA PHE A 155 -15.73 -23.62 -17.75
C PHE A 155 -15.14 -25.03 -17.79
N SER A 156 -14.64 -25.42 -18.96
CA SER A 156 -13.89 -26.67 -19.10
C SER A 156 -12.60 -26.62 -18.26
N PRO A 157 -12.02 -27.79 -17.90
CA PRO A 157 -10.74 -27.82 -17.18
C PRO A 157 -9.63 -27.04 -17.88
N GLU A 158 -9.54 -27.11 -19.21
CA GLU A 158 -8.55 -26.38 -20.01
C GLU A 158 -8.76 -24.87 -19.91
N LYS A 159 -10.01 -24.41 -19.96
CA LYS A 159 -10.33 -22.99 -19.82
C LYS A 159 -10.04 -22.48 -18.42
N LYS A 160 -10.29 -23.29 -17.38
CA LYS A 160 -9.94 -22.96 -15.98
C LYS A 160 -8.43 -22.83 -15.80
N GLU A 161 -7.65 -23.71 -16.45
CA GLU A 161 -6.19 -23.63 -16.43
C GLU A 161 -5.68 -22.37 -17.14
N GLU A 162 -6.21 -22.06 -18.32
CA GLU A 162 -5.89 -20.82 -19.05
C GLU A 162 -6.17 -19.57 -18.21
N GLN A 163 -7.32 -19.53 -17.53
CA GLN A 163 -7.67 -18.42 -16.66
C GLN A 163 -6.78 -18.34 -15.42
N PHE A 164 -6.36 -19.48 -14.86
CA PHE A 164 -5.43 -19.51 -13.75
C PHE A 164 -4.05 -18.97 -14.13
N GLU A 165 -3.53 -19.37 -15.29
CA GLU A 165 -2.30 -18.79 -15.83
C GLU A 165 -2.42 -17.29 -16.08
N PHE A 166 -3.56 -16.85 -16.60
CA PHE A 166 -3.84 -15.43 -16.82
C PHE A 166 -3.76 -14.62 -15.53
N VAL A 167 -4.42 -15.04 -14.45
CA VAL A 167 -4.43 -14.27 -13.18
C VAL A 167 -3.08 -14.26 -12.48
N VAL A 168 -2.29 -15.33 -12.61
CA VAL A 168 -0.91 -15.37 -12.11
C VAL A 168 -0.03 -14.40 -12.89
N LYS A 169 -0.12 -14.40 -14.20
CA LYS A 169 0.60 -13.47 -15.08
C LYS A 169 0.22 -12.01 -14.78
N MET A 170 -1.07 -11.77 -14.58
CA MET A 170 -1.59 -10.45 -14.18
C MET A 170 -0.96 -9.97 -12.87
N ALA A 171 -0.82 -10.85 -11.87
CA ALA A 171 -0.19 -10.48 -10.60
C ALA A 171 1.29 -10.08 -10.78
N VAL A 172 2.05 -10.78 -11.64
CA VAL A 172 3.43 -10.42 -11.99
C VAL A 172 3.46 -9.05 -12.68
N ILE A 173 2.63 -8.84 -13.69
CA ILE A 173 2.57 -7.58 -14.44
C ILE A 173 2.18 -6.40 -13.54
N ILE A 174 1.20 -6.56 -12.65
CA ILE A 174 0.81 -5.49 -11.71
C ILE A 174 1.98 -5.13 -10.78
N LYS A 175 2.70 -6.12 -10.27
CA LYS A 175 3.90 -5.90 -9.46
C LYS A 175 4.96 -5.13 -10.24
N GLU A 176 5.19 -5.45 -11.50
CA GLU A 176 6.15 -4.77 -12.37
C GLU A 176 5.70 -3.35 -12.71
N LEU A 177 4.43 -3.13 -12.97
CA LEU A 177 3.87 -1.78 -13.13
C LEU A 177 4.13 -0.92 -11.88
N MET A 178 4.01 -1.48 -10.69
CA MET A 178 4.28 -0.75 -9.46
C MET A 178 5.77 -0.41 -9.28
N ASN A 179 6.65 -1.36 -9.48
CA ASN A 179 8.06 -1.26 -9.03
C ASN A 179 9.08 -1.19 -10.16
N GLY A 180 8.69 -1.51 -11.39
CA GLY A 180 9.60 -1.77 -12.49
C GLY A 180 10.11 -3.21 -12.51
N CYS A 181 10.87 -3.53 -13.56
CA CYS A 181 11.47 -4.84 -13.78
C CYS A 181 12.77 -4.71 -14.57
N ASP A 182 13.89 -5.06 -13.94
CA ASP A 182 15.22 -4.95 -14.55
C ASP A 182 15.50 -6.08 -15.58
N ASN A 183 14.67 -7.14 -15.59
CA ASN A 183 14.86 -8.32 -16.43
C ASN A 183 14.11 -8.28 -17.77
N LEU A 184 13.47 -7.16 -18.10
CA LEU A 184 12.82 -7.01 -19.40
C LEU A 184 13.84 -6.89 -20.52
N ASP A 185 13.41 -7.31 -21.74
CA ASP A 185 14.19 -7.08 -22.96
C ASP A 185 14.53 -5.58 -23.08
N PRO A 186 15.78 -5.20 -23.34
CA PRO A 186 16.22 -3.80 -23.46
C PRO A 186 15.40 -2.91 -24.39
N LYS A 187 14.69 -3.52 -25.36
CA LYS A 187 13.75 -2.79 -26.23
C LYS A 187 12.54 -2.22 -25.48
N PHE A 188 12.24 -2.75 -24.29
CA PHE A 188 11.14 -2.31 -23.40
C PHE A 188 11.65 -1.50 -22.21
N SER A 189 12.67 -0.69 -22.45
CA SER A 189 13.34 0.11 -21.40
C SER A 189 12.40 1.10 -20.68
N GLU A 190 11.36 1.59 -21.34
CA GLU A 190 10.36 2.47 -20.73
C GLU A 190 9.44 1.67 -19.80
N GLU A 191 8.98 0.50 -20.24
CA GLU A 191 8.13 -0.39 -19.45
C GLU A 191 8.85 -0.96 -18.22
N ALA A 192 10.18 -1.07 -18.30
CA ALA A 192 11.02 -1.56 -17.21
C ALA A 192 11.09 -0.62 -16.00
N ILE A 193 10.83 0.69 -16.19
CA ILE A 193 10.96 1.69 -15.10
C ILE A 193 9.90 1.48 -14.01
N GLY A 194 8.67 1.14 -14.37
CA GLY A 194 7.52 1.10 -13.45
C GLY A 194 7.13 2.50 -12.96
N HIS A 195 6.24 2.55 -11.96
CA HIS A 195 5.64 3.79 -11.48
C HIS A 195 6.10 4.22 -10.07
N ASN A 196 7.09 3.54 -9.48
CA ASN A 196 7.57 3.79 -8.12
C ASN A 196 6.41 3.85 -7.09
N ALA A 197 5.44 2.92 -7.22
CA ALA A 197 4.20 2.95 -6.48
C ALA A 197 4.30 2.22 -5.13
N LEU A 198 3.87 2.88 -4.04
CA LEU A 198 3.70 2.25 -2.73
C LEU A 198 2.35 1.57 -2.58
N ALA A 199 1.36 2.03 -3.33
CA ALA A 199 0.04 1.45 -3.39
C ALA A 199 -0.49 1.54 -4.82
N ALA A 200 -1.36 0.62 -5.17
CA ALA A 200 -2.08 0.61 -6.43
C ALA A 200 -3.53 0.19 -6.21
N GLY A 201 -4.36 0.39 -7.20
CA GLY A 201 -5.69 -0.16 -7.28
C GLY A 201 -5.97 -0.67 -8.68
N PHE A 202 -6.69 -1.77 -8.78
CA PHE A 202 -7.11 -2.35 -10.04
C PHE A 202 -8.63 -2.26 -10.17
N GLN A 203 -9.12 -1.57 -11.19
CA GLN A 203 -10.56 -1.36 -11.37
C GLN A 203 -11.32 -2.67 -11.54
N GLY A 204 -10.94 -3.48 -12.51
CA GLY A 204 -11.31 -4.88 -12.68
C GLY A 204 -12.79 -5.21 -12.67
N GLN A 205 -13.65 -4.28 -13.04
CA GLN A 205 -15.09 -4.46 -13.01
C GLN A 205 -15.75 -4.20 -14.37
N ARG A 206 -17.00 -4.65 -14.52
CA ARG A 206 -17.84 -4.41 -15.68
C ARG A 206 -17.15 -4.89 -16.97
N GLN A 207 -16.77 -3.96 -17.85
CA GLN A 207 -16.20 -4.30 -19.16
C GLN A 207 -15.00 -5.26 -19.07
N TRP A 208 -14.18 -5.13 -18.06
CA TRP A 208 -13.08 -6.07 -17.84
C TRP A 208 -13.60 -7.48 -17.58
N THR A 209 -14.48 -7.65 -16.58
CA THR A 209 -14.98 -8.97 -16.17
C THR A 209 -15.94 -9.61 -17.15
N ASP A 210 -16.45 -8.87 -18.13
CA ASP A 210 -17.19 -9.43 -19.27
C ASP A 210 -16.30 -10.24 -20.21
N PHE A 211 -14.97 -10.01 -20.21
CA PHE A 211 -14.02 -10.62 -21.13
C PHE A 211 -12.86 -11.36 -20.44
N TYR A 212 -12.47 -10.93 -19.25
CA TYR A 212 -11.26 -11.38 -18.56
C TYR A 212 -11.54 -11.78 -17.10
N PRO A 213 -10.68 -12.63 -16.50
CA PRO A 213 -10.72 -12.89 -15.06
C PRO A 213 -10.51 -11.62 -14.25
N ASN A 214 -11.11 -11.56 -13.04
CA ASN A 214 -10.97 -10.43 -12.13
C ASN A 214 -9.57 -10.34 -11.47
N GLY A 215 -9.38 -9.30 -10.65
CA GLY A 215 -8.14 -9.03 -9.93
C GLY A 215 -7.92 -9.78 -8.63
N ASP A 216 -8.89 -10.57 -8.15
CA ASP A 216 -8.90 -11.13 -6.79
C ASP A 216 -7.64 -11.93 -6.44
N PHE A 217 -7.11 -12.72 -7.38
CA PHE A 217 -5.86 -13.46 -7.17
C PHE A 217 -4.68 -12.53 -6.95
N ALA A 218 -4.52 -11.49 -7.79
CA ALA A 218 -3.45 -10.52 -7.66
C ALA A 218 -3.56 -9.74 -6.35
N GLU A 219 -4.77 -9.33 -5.97
CA GLU A 219 -5.05 -8.65 -4.71
C GLU A 219 -4.71 -9.54 -3.51
N ALA A 220 -5.16 -10.79 -3.53
CA ALA A 220 -4.88 -11.74 -2.46
C ALA A 220 -3.38 -11.96 -2.26
N VAL A 221 -2.63 -12.21 -3.35
CA VAL A 221 -1.21 -12.52 -3.27
C VAL A 221 -0.38 -11.27 -2.96
N LEU A 222 -0.60 -10.15 -3.66
CA LEU A 222 0.22 -8.96 -3.50
C LEU A 222 0.06 -8.30 -2.12
N ASN A 223 -1.11 -8.36 -1.51
CA ASN A 223 -1.35 -7.84 -0.17
C ASN A 223 -0.79 -8.71 0.96
N THR A 224 -0.27 -9.91 0.69
CA THR A 224 0.37 -10.75 1.70
C THR A 224 1.85 -10.37 1.91
N SER A 225 2.46 -10.90 2.97
CA SER A 225 3.89 -10.74 3.28
C SER A 225 4.78 -11.86 2.73
N PHE A 226 4.27 -12.64 1.81
CA PHE A 226 5.02 -13.71 1.13
C PHE A 226 4.42 -13.99 -0.26
N ASP A 227 5.23 -14.51 -1.15
CA ASP A 227 4.84 -15.02 -2.47
C ASP A 227 5.82 -16.07 -2.97
N TRP A 228 5.89 -16.28 -4.27
CA TRP A 228 6.83 -17.19 -4.93
C TRP A 228 8.30 -16.88 -4.70
N ASN A 229 8.63 -15.67 -4.23
CA ASN A 229 9.99 -15.28 -3.83
C ASN A 229 10.26 -15.48 -2.33
N GLY A 230 9.28 -15.98 -1.58
CA GLY A 230 9.36 -16.16 -0.13
C GLY A 230 8.80 -14.98 0.65
N ALA A 231 9.30 -14.77 1.88
CA ALA A 231 8.86 -13.66 2.72
C ALA A 231 9.34 -12.32 2.16
N ARG A 232 8.46 -11.33 2.12
CA ARG A 232 8.72 -9.99 1.61
C ARG A 232 7.82 -8.94 2.25
N GLU A 233 8.13 -7.68 2.01
CA GLU A 233 7.22 -6.58 2.28
C GLU A 233 5.94 -6.73 1.43
N PRO A 234 4.74 -6.59 2.03
CA PRO A 234 3.50 -6.62 1.27
C PRO A 234 3.40 -5.42 0.33
N TYR A 235 2.91 -5.65 -0.86
CA TYR A 235 2.39 -4.59 -1.72
C TYR A 235 1.03 -4.13 -1.19
N ILE A 236 0.54 -3.01 -1.69
CA ILE A 236 -0.83 -2.58 -1.44
C ILE A 236 -1.54 -2.51 -2.79
N LEU A 237 -2.51 -3.39 -2.96
CA LEU A 237 -3.38 -3.40 -4.14
C LEU A 237 -4.84 -3.34 -3.67
N ALA A 238 -5.47 -2.19 -3.91
CA ALA A 238 -6.86 -1.97 -3.52
C ALA A 238 -7.82 -2.65 -4.51
N THR A 239 -8.78 -3.36 -3.97
CA THR A 239 -9.86 -3.95 -4.74
C THR A 239 -10.67 -2.86 -5.45
N GLU A 240 -11.07 -3.12 -6.69
CA GLU A 240 -11.93 -2.24 -7.48
C GLU A 240 -11.42 -0.80 -7.62
N ASN A 241 -10.11 -0.60 -7.47
CA ASN A 241 -9.46 0.70 -7.41
C ASN A 241 -10.09 1.65 -6.37
N ASP A 242 -10.48 1.10 -5.21
CA ASP A 242 -10.99 1.91 -4.10
C ASP A 242 -9.82 2.63 -3.40
N VAL A 243 -9.50 3.80 -3.91
CA VAL A 243 -8.29 4.56 -3.58
C VAL A 243 -8.22 4.92 -2.10
N LEU A 244 -9.33 5.38 -1.51
CA LEU A 244 -9.34 5.77 -0.08
C LEU A 244 -9.05 4.56 0.81
N ASN A 245 -9.54 3.40 0.41
CA ASN A 245 -9.28 2.15 1.10
C ASN A 245 -7.81 1.73 0.95
N GLY A 246 -7.28 1.81 -0.27
CA GLY A 246 -5.87 1.55 -0.55
C GLY A 246 -4.92 2.45 0.24
N LEU A 247 -5.25 3.72 0.40
CA LEU A 247 -4.50 4.64 1.26
C LEU A 247 -4.60 4.25 2.73
N GLY A 248 -5.78 3.85 3.21
CA GLY A 248 -5.96 3.31 4.55
C GLY A 248 -5.08 2.08 4.81
N MET A 249 -5.06 1.13 3.87
CA MET A 249 -4.18 -0.04 3.91
C MET A 249 -2.70 0.37 3.94
N LEU A 250 -2.29 1.33 3.12
CA LEU A 250 -0.92 1.85 3.08
C LEU A 250 -0.53 2.44 4.43
N PHE A 251 -1.36 3.29 5.03
CA PHE A 251 -1.08 3.87 6.35
C PHE A 251 -0.90 2.79 7.41
N MET A 252 -1.79 1.80 7.44
CA MET A 252 -1.69 0.70 8.40
C MET A 252 -0.45 -0.15 8.16
N LYS A 253 -0.07 -0.44 6.91
CA LYS A 253 1.19 -1.11 6.58
C LYS A 253 2.38 -0.33 7.13
N LEU A 254 2.48 0.96 6.82
CA LEU A 254 3.62 1.79 7.19
C LEU A 254 3.75 1.98 8.71
N LEU A 255 2.62 2.06 9.44
CA LEU A 255 2.61 2.22 10.89
C LEU A 255 2.86 0.93 11.66
N THR A 256 2.45 -0.22 11.13
CA THR A 256 2.50 -1.50 11.83
C THR A 256 3.56 -2.46 11.29
N ASN A 257 4.08 -2.19 10.11
CA ASN A 257 4.97 -3.08 9.35
C ASN A 257 4.36 -4.48 9.14
N ARG A 258 3.06 -4.54 8.85
CA ARG A 258 2.32 -5.78 8.63
C ARG A 258 1.53 -5.73 7.33
N ALA A 259 1.29 -6.89 6.77
CA ALA A 259 0.36 -7.06 5.67
C ALA A 259 -1.03 -6.53 6.07
N GLN A 260 -1.68 -5.84 5.15
CA GLN A 260 -3.02 -5.29 5.34
C GLN A 260 -3.91 -5.85 4.24
N THR A 261 -5.07 -6.32 4.64
CA THR A 261 -6.12 -6.74 3.72
C THR A 261 -7.38 -6.03 4.12
N VAL A 262 -8.01 -5.37 3.20
CA VAL A 262 -9.36 -4.88 3.39
C VAL A 262 -10.30 -5.85 2.69
N SER A 263 -11.13 -6.49 3.48
CA SER A 263 -12.25 -7.23 2.93
C SER A 263 -13.49 -6.34 2.97
N TYR A 264 -14.17 -6.25 1.84
CA TYR A 264 -15.44 -5.56 1.76
C TYR A 264 -16.52 -6.24 2.57
N THR A 265 -17.56 -5.49 2.91
CA THR A 265 -18.73 -6.00 3.59
C THR A 265 -19.36 -7.19 2.85
N HIS A 266 -19.29 -7.20 1.52
CA HIS A 266 -19.81 -8.31 0.72
C HIS A 266 -18.95 -9.57 0.80
N LEU A 267 -17.61 -9.46 0.88
CA LEU A 267 -16.74 -10.61 1.14
C LEU A 267 -17.03 -11.23 2.50
N ARG A 268 -17.23 -10.42 3.54
CA ARG A 268 -17.67 -10.91 4.85
C ARG A 268 -19.02 -11.62 4.79
N ALA A 269 -19.96 -11.09 4.02
CA ALA A 269 -21.27 -11.72 3.85
C ALA A 269 -21.20 -13.08 3.15
N HIS A 270 -20.24 -13.29 2.26
CA HIS A 270 -19.99 -14.57 1.61
C HIS A 270 -19.24 -15.54 2.51
N GLU A 271 -18.20 -15.10 3.20
CA GLU A 271 -17.41 -15.91 4.11
C GLU A 271 -18.23 -16.39 5.32
N THR A 272 -19.03 -15.51 5.91
CA THR A 272 -19.87 -15.88 7.07
C THR A 272 -21.02 -16.80 6.72
N ARG A 273 -21.48 -16.85 5.48
CA ARG A 273 -22.53 -17.78 5.04
C ARG A 273 -22.00 -19.14 4.60
N SER A 274 -20.73 -19.26 4.26
CA SER A 274 -20.11 -20.51 3.82
C SER A 274 -19.40 -21.28 4.94
N ASN A 275 -19.18 -20.66 6.10
CA ASN A 275 -18.48 -21.26 7.24
C ASN A 275 -19.37 -21.45 8.48
N LEU A 276 -20.66 -21.24 8.36
CA LEU A 276 -21.70 -21.60 9.31
C LEU A 276 -22.67 -22.61 8.66
#